data_ab0aaafc83c250743d41c7d4e13ba129
#
_entry.id   ab0aaafc83c250743d41c7d4e13ba129
#
_cell.length_a   1.000
_cell.length_b   1.000
_cell.length_c   1.000
_cell.angle_alpha   90.00
_cell.angle_beta   90.00
_cell.angle_gamma   90.00
#
_symmetry.space_group_name_H-M   'P 1'
#
loop_
_entity.id
_entity.type
_entity.pdbx_description
1 polymer ?
#
loop_
_entity_poly.entity_id
_entity_poly.type
_entity_poly.pdbx_seq_one_letter_code
_entity_poly.pdbx_strand_id
1 'polypeptide(L)'
;MSKQIGIPQAMLTVAASAAFVATWSSGFIIPAFATADVAPLTLLVWRFAPLAVVLLTIAVVSGKSRSVSARDLRAQATIGLFAQFGYCVAVYGAVAAGIATGTVALIDAVQPLVVAALVGPLLGLRVRGSQWVGLATGAVGVLLVVRSQLGSSSADPLAYLLPAVAMGCLI
;
A
#
# COMPACT_ATOMS: atom_id res chain seq x y z
N MET A 1 10.99 30.77 -13.44
CA MET A 1 10.37 31.47 -12.30
C MET A 1 10.07 30.45 -11.21
N SER A 2 10.92 30.35 -10.19
CA SER A 2 10.67 29.50 -9.02
C SER A 2 9.61 30.20 -8.15
N LYS A 3 8.39 29.65 -8.07
CA LYS A 3 7.43 30.08 -7.07
C LYS A 3 8.04 29.81 -5.69
N GLN A 4 8.40 30.84 -4.97
CA GLN A 4 8.74 30.72 -3.55
C GLN A 4 7.47 30.24 -2.83
N ILE A 5 7.55 29.02 -2.29
CA ILE A 5 6.46 28.46 -1.47
C ILE A 5 6.44 29.29 -0.19
N GLY A 6 5.32 29.98 0.07
CA GLY A 6 5.17 30.75 1.30
C GLY A 6 5.24 29.85 2.54
N ILE A 7 5.75 30.38 3.66
CA ILE A 7 5.87 29.67 4.95
C ILE A 7 4.60 28.89 5.33
N PRO A 8 3.36 29.44 5.18
CA PRO A 8 2.14 28.71 5.47
C PRO A 8 1.93 27.48 4.59
N GLN A 9 2.29 27.56 3.30
CA GLN A 9 2.20 26.43 2.37
C GLN A 9 3.21 25.34 2.70
N ALA A 10 4.42 25.72 3.09
CA ALA A 10 5.45 24.76 3.52
C ALA A 10 5.00 24.01 4.79
N MET A 11 4.47 24.71 5.78
CA MET A 11 3.93 24.11 7.01
C MET A 11 2.76 23.17 6.73
N LEU A 12 1.83 23.55 5.86
CA LEU A 12 0.70 22.71 5.46
C LEU A 12 1.20 21.44 4.75
N THR A 13 2.19 21.56 3.86
CA THR A 13 2.78 20.42 3.16
C THR A 13 3.46 19.45 4.14
N VAL A 14 4.22 19.96 5.09
CA VAL A 14 4.88 19.14 6.13
C VAL A 14 3.83 18.44 7.00
N ALA A 15 2.81 19.16 7.46
CA ALA A 15 1.74 18.59 8.27
C ALA A 15 0.95 17.51 7.51
N ALA A 16 0.61 17.75 6.24
CA ALA A 16 -0.06 16.78 5.38
C ALA A 16 0.81 15.54 5.13
N SER A 17 2.12 15.73 4.89
CA SER A 17 3.06 14.62 4.71
C SER A 17 3.21 13.80 5.99
N ALA A 18 3.31 14.43 7.15
CA ALA A 18 3.39 13.75 8.43
C ALA A 18 2.10 12.96 8.73
N ALA A 19 0.93 13.56 8.49
CA ALA A 19 -0.36 12.89 8.63
C ALA A 19 -0.49 11.69 7.67
N PHE A 20 -0.04 11.84 6.43
CA PHE A 20 -0.01 10.73 5.47
C PHE A 20 0.87 9.59 5.96
N VAL A 21 2.11 9.88 6.38
CA VAL A 21 3.05 8.87 6.89
C VAL A 21 2.46 8.15 8.11
N ALA A 22 1.91 8.88 9.07
CA ALA A 22 1.29 8.29 10.26
C ALA A 22 0.10 7.38 9.90
N THR A 23 -0.78 7.86 9.00
CA THR A 23 -1.95 7.09 8.56
C THR A 23 -1.54 5.86 7.75
N TRP A 24 -0.59 5.99 6.84
CA TRP A 24 -0.10 4.86 6.04
C TRP A 24 0.58 3.81 6.92
N SER A 25 1.48 4.24 7.81
CA SER A 25 2.19 3.34 8.74
C SER A 25 1.25 2.59 9.68
N SER A 26 0.12 3.21 10.09
CA SER A 26 -0.88 2.53 10.91
C SER A 26 -1.46 1.28 10.25
N GLY A 27 -1.49 1.26 8.91
CA GLY A 27 -1.93 0.12 8.11
C GLY A 27 -1.07 -1.13 8.27
N PHE A 28 0.19 -0.97 8.68
CA PHE A 28 1.11 -2.06 9.00
C PHE A 28 1.20 -2.34 10.50
N ILE A 29 1.15 -1.30 11.32
CA ILE A 29 1.31 -1.41 12.78
C ILE A 29 0.09 -2.04 13.43
N ILE A 30 -1.13 -1.64 13.05
CA ILE A 30 -2.37 -2.17 13.63
C ILE A 30 -2.48 -3.69 13.46
N PRO A 31 -2.25 -4.28 12.27
CA PRO A 31 -2.24 -5.73 12.12
C PRO A 31 -1.24 -6.44 13.03
N ALA A 32 -0.07 -5.86 13.29
CA ALA A 32 0.94 -6.47 14.13
C ALA A 32 0.45 -6.79 15.55
N PHE A 33 -0.43 -5.93 16.09
CA PHE A 33 -1.01 -6.13 17.41
C PHE A 33 -2.31 -6.92 17.38
N ALA A 34 -3.10 -6.76 16.33
CA ALA A 34 -4.47 -7.27 16.30
C ALA A 34 -4.59 -8.66 15.65
N THR A 35 -3.68 -9.07 14.77
CA THR A 35 -3.75 -10.40 14.14
C THR A 35 -3.35 -11.55 15.05
N ALA A 36 -2.79 -11.26 16.23
CA ALA A 36 -2.52 -12.28 17.22
C ALA A 36 -3.82 -12.93 17.75
N ASP A 37 -4.89 -12.11 17.92
CA ASP A 37 -6.13 -12.52 18.56
C ASP A 37 -7.33 -12.55 17.60
N VAL A 38 -7.22 -11.88 16.44
CA VAL A 38 -8.34 -11.69 15.51
C VAL A 38 -7.93 -12.05 14.08
N ALA A 39 -8.80 -12.81 13.40
CA ALA A 39 -8.54 -13.19 12.02
C ALA A 39 -8.40 -11.95 11.10
N PRO A 40 -7.47 -11.95 10.13
CA PRO A 40 -7.22 -10.83 9.22
C PRO A 40 -8.47 -10.27 8.55
N LEU A 41 -9.35 -11.15 8.07
CA LEU A 41 -10.61 -10.73 7.42
C LEU A 41 -11.55 -9.99 8.37
N THR A 42 -11.65 -10.40 9.62
CA THR A 42 -12.46 -9.72 10.64
C THR A 42 -11.95 -8.31 10.89
N LEU A 43 -10.62 -8.14 11.00
CA LEU A 43 -10.02 -6.81 11.13
C LEU A 43 -10.31 -5.91 9.94
N LEU A 44 -10.26 -6.46 8.72
CA LEU A 44 -10.57 -5.71 7.50
C LEU A 44 -12.04 -5.29 7.44
N VAL A 45 -12.97 -6.16 7.88
CA VAL A 45 -14.38 -5.78 7.98
C VAL A 45 -14.57 -4.63 8.94
N TRP A 46 -14.00 -4.70 10.16
CA TRP A 46 -14.08 -3.62 11.13
C TRP A 46 -13.43 -2.31 10.65
N ARG A 47 -12.39 -2.40 9.86
CA ARG A 47 -11.72 -1.24 9.28
C ARG A 47 -12.53 -0.59 8.16
N PHE A 48 -13.08 -1.37 7.24
CA PHE A 48 -13.68 -0.85 6.01
C PHE A 48 -15.20 -0.66 6.10
N ALA A 49 -15.93 -1.44 6.90
CA ALA A 49 -17.37 -1.30 6.98
C ALA A 49 -17.82 0.08 7.50
N PRO A 50 -17.27 0.63 8.61
CA PRO A 50 -17.64 1.97 9.05
C PRO A 50 -17.29 3.05 8.01
N LEU A 51 -16.11 2.93 7.39
CA LEU A 51 -15.68 3.86 6.34
C LEU A 51 -16.61 3.81 5.12
N ALA A 52 -17.00 2.61 4.69
CA ALA A 52 -17.93 2.43 3.59
C ALA A 52 -19.29 3.06 3.89
N VAL A 53 -19.83 2.86 5.11
CA VAL A 53 -21.08 3.49 5.53
C VAL A 53 -20.99 5.02 5.47
N VAL A 54 -19.92 5.60 6.01
CA VAL A 54 -19.71 7.07 6.00
C VAL A 54 -19.62 7.58 4.56
N LEU A 55 -18.79 6.96 3.71
CA LEU A 55 -18.60 7.40 2.32
C LEU A 55 -19.87 7.25 1.49
N LEU A 56 -20.60 6.15 1.65
CA LEU A 56 -21.88 5.94 0.98
C LEU A 56 -22.90 6.98 1.41
N THR A 57 -23.00 7.27 2.71
CA THR A 57 -23.88 8.32 3.23
C THR A 57 -23.55 9.67 2.62
N ILE A 58 -22.25 10.05 2.58
CA ILE A 58 -21.81 11.30 1.96
C ILE A 58 -22.16 11.31 0.46
N ALA A 59 -21.93 10.22 -0.26
CA ALA A 59 -22.23 10.12 -1.70
C ALA A 59 -23.73 10.27 -1.98
N VAL A 60 -24.59 9.67 -1.16
CA VAL A 60 -26.06 9.76 -1.29
C VAL A 60 -26.52 11.17 -0.97
N VAL A 61 -26.10 11.73 0.17
CA VAL A 61 -26.54 13.07 0.62
C VAL A 61 -26.05 14.17 -0.35
N SER A 62 -24.82 14.04 -0.89
CA SER A 62 -24.29 15.01 -1.85
C SER A 62 -24.89 14.89 -3.26
N GLY A 63 -25.75 13.91 -3.51
CA GLY A 63 -26.36 13.66 -4.83
C GLY A 63 -25.40 13.17 -5.91
N LYS A 64 -24.12 13.06 -5.61
CA LYS A 64 -23.06 12.62 -6.57
C LYS A 64 -23.25 11.18 -7.04
N SER A 65 -23.94 10.33 -6.28
CA SER A 65 -24.22 8.95 -6.65
C SER A 65 -25.07 8.81 -7.89
N ARG A 66 -25.86 9.83 -8.26
CA ARG A 66 -26.76 9.81 -9.42
C ARG A 66 -26.07 9.97 -10.76
N SER A 67 -24.82 10.44 -10.77
CA SER A 67 -24.04 10.70 -11.99
C SER A 67 -23.02 9.61 -12.33
N VAL A 68 -22.92 8.56 -11.51
CA VAL A 68 -21.95 7.47 -11.72
C VAL A 68 -22.48 6.48 -12.75
N SER A 69 -21.72 6.26 -13.84
CA SER A 69 -22.06 5.27 -14.85
C SER A 69 -21.79 3.84 -14.35
N ALA A 70 -22.53 2.85 -14.88
CA ALA A 70 -22.28 1.45 -14.55
C ALA A 70 -20.86 1.00 -14.96
N ARG A 71 -20.29 1.61 -16.01
CA ARG A 71 -18.92 1.35 -16.45
C ARG A 71 -17.90 1.82 -15.42
N ASP A 72 -18.08 3.05 -14.91
CA ASP A 72 -17.20 3.63 -13.90
C ASP A 72 -17.29 2.83 -12.60
N LEU A 73 -18.50 2.42 -12.21
CA LEU A 73 -18.72 1.60 -11.03
C LEU A 73 -17.99 0.25 -11.13
N ARG A 74 -18.06 -0.42 -12.27
CA ARG A 74 -17.34 -1.68 -12.51
C ARG A 74 -15.83 -1.48 -12.45
N ALA A 75 -15.31 -0.42 -13.10
CA ALA A 75 -13.88 -0.09 -13.07
C ALA A 75 -13.40 0.17 -11.64
N GLN A 76 -14.13 0.98 -10.87
CA GLN A 76 -13.80 1.26 -9.46
C GLN A 76 -13.93 0.02 -8.57
N ALA A 77 -14.93 -0.83 -8.80
CA ALA A 77 -15.09 -2.09 -8.08
C ALA A 77 -13.93 -3.05 -8.35
N THR A 78 -13.45 -3.14 -9.60
CA THR A 78 -12.29 -3.95 -9.95
C THR A 78 -11.02 -3.43 -9.27
N ILE A 79 -10.77 -2.12 -9.34
CA ILE A 79 -9.63 -1.49 -8.65
C ILE A 79 -9.74 -1.72 -7.13
N GLY A 80 -10.92 -1.52 -6.54
CA GLY A 80 -11.14 -1.74 -5.10
C GLY A 80 -10.93 -3.21 -4.69
N LEU A 81 -11.33 -4.16 -5.54
CA LEU A 81 -11.15 -5.58 -5.28
C LEU A 81 -9.66 -5.96 -5.23
N PHE A 82 -8.86 -5.50 -6.18
CA PHE A 82 -7.44 -5.84 -6.23
C PHE A 82 -6.61 -4.89 -5.38
N ALA A 83 -6.61 -3.59 -5.69
CA ALA A 83 -5.70 -2.62 -5.07
C ALA A 83 -6.05 -2.30 -3.61
N GLN A 84 -7.25 -2.58 -3.15
CA GLN A 84 -7.62 -2.36 -1.75
C GLN A 84 -7.84 -3.67 -1.00
N PHE A 85 -8.78 -4.51 -1.44
CA PHE A 85 -9.12 -5.73 -0.71
C PHE A 85 -8.01 -6.78 -0.85
N GLY A 86 -7.59 -7.13 -2.06
CA GLY A 86 -6.53 -8.12 -2.31
C GLY A 86 -5.20 -7.72 -1.64
N TYR A 87 -4.80 -6.47 -1.79
CA TYR A 87 -3.62 -5.91 -1.12
C TYR A 87 -3.71 -6.06 0.40
N CYS A 88 -4.78 -5.59 1.02
CA CYS A 88 -4.91 -5.64 2.48
C CYS A 88 -4.98 -7.07 3.02
N VAL A 89 -5.68 -7.98 2.33
CA VAL A 89 -5.73 -9.40 2.72
C VAL A 89 -4.34 -10.02 2.69
N ALA A 90 -3.56 -9.74 1.65
CA ALA A 90 -2.21 -10.27 1.50
C ALA A 90 -1.25 -9.70 2.56
N VAL A 91 -1.31 -8.38 2.83
CA VAL A 91 -0.50 -7.73 3.88
C VAL A 91 -0.86 -8.27 5.27
N TYR A 92 -2.15 -8.31 5.61
CA TYR A 92 -2.58 -8.80 6.92
C TYR A 92 -2.32 -10.30 7.09
N GLY A 93 -2.48 -11.07 6.01
CA GLY A 93 -2.12 -12.49 5.98
C GLY A 93 -0.63 -12.73 6.22
N ALA A 94 0.23 -11.91 5.63
CA ALA A 94 1.68 -11.99 5.84
C ALA A 94 2.07 -11.74 7.31
N VAL A 95 1.47 -10.71 7.92
CA VAL A 95 1.68 -10.38 9.34
C VAL A 95 1.14 -11.49 10.24
N ALA A 96 -0.06 -12.00 9.96
CA ALA A 96 -0.65 -13.11 10.71
C ALA A 96 0.15 -14.42 10.57
N ALA A 97 0.86 -14.61 9.45
CA ALA A 97 1.78 -15.73 9.24
C ALA A 97 3.12 -15.55 9.98
N GLY A 98 3.30 -14.49 10.77
CA GLY A 98 4.47 -14.26 11.61
C GLY A 98 5.60 -13.48 10.94
N ILE A 99 5.38 -12.89 9.75
CA ILE A 99 6.38 -12.01 9.15
C ILE A 99 6.37 -10.67 9.89
N ALA A 100 7.56 -10.20 10.27
CA ALA A 100 7.69 -8.88 10.90
C ALA A 100 7.12 -7.78 10.01
N THR A 101 6.30 -6.91 10.57
CA THR A 101 5.58 -5.84 9.88
C THR A 101 6.51 -4.91 9.09
N GLY A 102 7.69 -4.62 9.66
CA GLY A 102 8.72 -3.83 8.97
C GLY A 102 9.25 -4.52 7.71
N THR A 103 9.37 -5.86 7.73
CA THR A 103 9.78 -6.64 6.56
C THR A 103 8.72 -6.62 5.48
N VAL A 104 7.44 -6.76 5.83
CA VAL A 104 6.31 -6.63 4.89
C VAL A 104 6.31 -5.25 4.24
N ALA A 105 6.46 -4.19 5.03
CA ALA A 105 6.52 -2.80 4.55
C ALA A 105 7.74 -2.54 3.65
N LEU A 106 8.90 -3.15 3.94
CA LEU A 106 10.09 -3.03 3.11
C LEU A 106 9.97 -3.76 1.78
N ILE A 107 9.32 -4.92 1.75
CA ILE A 107 9.02 -5.63 0.49
C ILE A 107 8.08 -4.78 -0.36
N ASP A 108 7.04 -4.21 0.23
CA ASP A 108 6.11 -3.30 -0.44
C ASP A 108 6.81 -2.05 -1.00
N ALA A 109 7.83 -1.54 -0.31
CA ALA A 109 8.65 -0.42 -0.76
C ALA A 109 9.47 -0.69 -2.04
N VAL A 110 9.54 -1.94 -2.54
CA VAL A 110 10.13 -2.28 -3.84
C VAL A 110 9.16 -1.94 -5.00
N GLN A 111 7.89 -1.69 -4.73
CA GLN A 111 6.88 -1.36 -5.74
C GLN A 111 7.34 -0.30 -6.77
N PRO A 112 7.98 0.82 -6.40
CA PRO A 112 8.45 1.80 -7.38
C PRO A 112 9.45 1.24 -8.39
N LEU A 113 10.27 0.22 -7.99
CA LEU A 113 11.20 -0.44 -8.90
C LEU A 113 10.43 -1.26 -9.95
N VAL A 114 9.42 -2.02 -9.52
CA VAL A 114 8.58 -2.82 -10.42
C VAL A 114 7.80 -1.90 -11.37
N VAL A 115 7.19 -0.84 -10.85
CA VAL A 115 6.50 0.18 -11.67
C VAL A 115 7.47 0.81 -12.68
N ALA A 116 8.68 1.19 -12.26
CA ALA A 116 9.70 1.76 -13.16
C ALA A 116 10.10 0.78 -14.28
N ALA A 117 10.18 -0.51 -13.98
CA ALA A 117 10.46 -1.54 -14.97
C ALA A 117 9.31 -1.72 -15.98
N LEU A 118 8.06 -1.55 -15.54
CA LEU A 118 6.87 -1.73 -16.36
C LEU A 118 6.50 -0.50 -17.19
N VAL A 119 6.79 0.71 -16.68
CA VAL A 119 6.43 2.00 -17.31
C VAL A 119 7.02 2.14 -18.71
N GLY A 120 8.26 1.65 -18.92
CA GLY A 120 8.89 1.66 -20.24
C GLY A 120 8.11 0.87 -21.28
N PRO A 121 7.94 -0.44 -21.10
CA PRO A 121 7.25 -1.29 -22.07
C PRO A 121 5.74 -1.02 -22.19
N LEU A 122 5.07 -0.58 -21.10
CA LEU A 122 3.62 -0.39 -21.10
C LEU A 122 3.19 1.01 -21.56
N LEU A 123 3.93 2.06 -21.16
CA LEU A 123 3.53 3.45 -21.38
C LEU A 123 4.51 4.23 -22.26
N GLY A 124 5.60 3.62 -22.71
CA GLY A 124 6.63 4.29 -23.51
C GLY A 124 7.42 5.38 -22.77
N LEU A 125 7.27 5.46 -21.45
CA LEU A 125 7.97 6.44 -20.62
C LEU A 125 9.38 5.95 -20.28
N ARG A 126 10.32 6.90 -20.12
CA ARG A 126 11.72 6.56 -19.82
C ARG A 126 12.09 6.95 -18.40
N VAL A 127 12.59 5.98 -17.64
CA VAL A 127 13.20 6.19 -16.33
C VAL A 127 14.67 6.59 -16.53
N ARG A 128 15.13 7.63 -15.84
CA ARG A 128 16.51 8.09 -15.94
C ARG A 128 17.48 7.10 -15.31
N GLY A 129 18.71 7.01 -15.84
CA GLY A 129 19.74 6.10 -15.30
C GLY A 129 20.04 6.31 -13.82
N SER A 130 20.07 7.58 -13.35
CA SER A 130 20.24 7.88 -11.91
C SER A 130 19.12 7.35 -11.02
N GLN A 131 17.87 7.32 -11.54
CA GLN A 131 16.72 6.75 -10.83
C GLN A 131 16.87 5.23 -10.72
N TRP A 132 17.34 4.56 -11.78
CA TRP A 132 17.61 3.12 -11.76
C TRP A 132 18.65 2.75 -10.71
N VAL A 133 19.73 3.54 -10.57
CA VAL A 133 20.73 3.30 -9.51
C VAL A 133 20.11 3.39 -8.13
N GLY A 134 19.30 4.42 -7.85
CA GLY A 134 18.60 4.56 -6.58
C GLY A 134 17.65 3.42 -6.28
N LEU A 135 16.84 3.03 -7.27
CA LEU A 135 15.88 1.92 -7.15
C LEU A 135 16.60 0.58 -6.92
N ALA A 136 17.68 0.30 -7.66
CA ALA A 136 18.48 -0.91 -7.50
C ALA A 136 19.13 -0.98 -6.12
N THR A 137 19.69 0.15 -5.63
CA THR A 137 20.28 0.23 -4.29
C THR A 137 19.23 -0.05 -3.21
N GLY A 138 18.02 0.54 -3.34
CA GLY A 138 16.89 0.27 -2.45
C GLY A 138 16.49 -1.21 -2.47
N ALA A 139 16.38 -1.82 -3.65
CA ALA A 139 16.04 -3.24 -3.80
C ALA A 139 17.07 -4.15 -3.14
N VAL A 140 18.37 -3.86 -3.30
CA VAL A 140 19.44 -4.62 -2.61
C VAL A 140 19.30 -4.50 -1.10
N GLY A 141 19.03 -3.30 -0.57
CA GLY A 141 18.76 -3.10 0.86
C GLY A 141 17.60 -3.97 1.37
N VAL A 142 16.48 -3.99 0.64
CA VAL A 142 15.32 -4.84 0.98
C VAL A 142 15.69 -6.32 0.95
N LEU A 143 16.40 -6.80 -0.08
CA LEU A 143 16.84 -8.20 -0.19
C LEU A 143 17.72 -8.62 0.99
N LEU A 144 18.63 -7.76 1.45
CA LEU A 144 19.48 -8.03 2.60
C LEU A 144 18.66 -8.19 3.88
N VAL A 145 17.67 -7.32 4.11
CA VAL A 145 16.78 -7.40 5.27
C VAL A 145 15.93 -8.66 5.20
N VAL A 146 15.30 -8.94 4.06
CA VAL A 146 14.47 -10.15 3.88
C VAL A 146 15.30 -11.41 4.14
N ARG A 147 16.52 -11.49 3.58
CA ARG A 147 17.43 -12.62 3.80
C ARG A 147 17.77 -12.79 5.28
N SER A 148 18.04 -11.71 5.99
CA SER A 148 18.34 -11.77 7.42
C SER A 148 17.13 -12.26 8.23
N GLN A 149 15.94 -11.85 7.87
CA GLN A 149 14.69 -12.25 8.52
C GLN A 149 14.31 -13.71 8.24
N LEU A 150 14.56 -14.24 7.04
CA LEU A 150 14.33 -15.65 6.72
C LEU A 150 15.12 -16.60 7.63
N GLY A 151 16.29 -16.18 8.11
CA GLY A 151 17.12 -16.97 9.02
C GLY A 151 16.72 -16.89 10.50
N SER A 152 15.94 -15.87 10.88
CA SER A 152 15.57 -15.58 12.28
C SER A 152 14.06 -15.66 12.56
N SER A 153 13.24 -15.73 11.54
CA SER A 153 11.78 -15.80 11.63
C SER A 153 11.29 -17.24 11.76
N SER A 154 10.26 -17.46 12.56
CA SER A 154 9.51 -18.72 12.62
C SER A 154 8.45 -18.84 11.51
N ALA A 155 8.30 -17.82 10.67
CA ALA A 155 7.33 -17.81 9.58
C ALA A 155 7.75 -18.80 8.47
N ASP A 156 6.74 -19.45 7.88
CA ASP A 156 6.97 -20.29 6.70
C ASP A 156 7.59 -19.45 5.57
N PRO A 157 8.68 -19.90 4.92
CA PRO A 157 9.25 -19.22 3.76
C PRO A 157 8.24 -18.93 2.64
N LEU A 158 7.21 -19.74 2.46
CA LEU A 158 6.13 -19.52 1.49
C LEU A 158 5.26 -18.29 1.86
N ALA A 159 5.16 -17.94 3.13
CA ALA A 159 4.42 -16.75 3.56
C ALA A 159 5.00 -15.45 2.96
N TYR A 160 6.31 -15.43 2.64
CA TYR A 160 6.96 -14.27 1.99
C TYR A 160 6.48 -14.03 0.55
N LEU A 161 5.70 -14.93 -0.04
CA LEU A 161 4.99 -14.67 -1.29
C LEU A 161 3.80 -13.73 -1.10
N LEU A 162 3.21 -13.64 0.11
CA LEU A 162 2.06 -12.77 0.38
C LEU A 162 2.37 -11.29 0.14
N PRO A 163 3.48 -10.71 0.65
CA PRO A 163 3.85 -9.34 0.30
C PRO A 163 4.08 -9.13 -1.21
N ALA A 164 4.60 -10.13 -1.93
CA ALA A 164 4.75 -10.04 -3.37
C ALA A 164 3.39 -10.06 -4.09
N VAL A 165 2.43 -10.85 -3.61
CA VAL A 165 1.04 -10.85 -4.09
C VAL A 165 0.39 -9.48 -3.78
N ALA A 166 0.59 -8.94 -2.58
CA ALA A 166 0.10 -7.61 -2.22
C ALA A 166 0.59 -6.54 -3.21
N MET A 167 1.89 -6.54 -3.50
CA MET A 167 2.49 -5.64 -4.49
C MET A 167 1.88 -5.84 -5.89
N GLY A 168 1.66 -7.08 -6.31
CA GLY A 168 1.01 -7.39 -7.60
C GLY A 168 -0.43 -6.92 -7.68
N CYS A 169 -1.15 -6.82 -6.56
CA CYS A 169 -2.50 -6.27 -6.51
C CYS A 169 -2.55 -4.74 -6.71
N LEU A 170 -1.44 -4.03 -6.45
CA LEU A 170 -1.35 -2.58 -6.58
C LEU A 170 -0.85 -2.13 -7.97
N ILE A 171 -0.25 -3.02 -8.75
CA ILE A 171 0.32 -2.75 -10.07
C ILE A 171 -0.66 -3.15 -11.16
#